data_a99106c182a4b038cd57ba9fbbf56399
#
_entry.id   a99106c182a4b038cd57ba9fbbf56399
#
_cell.length_a   1.000
_cell.length_b   1.000
_cell.length_c   1.000
_cell.angle_alpha   90.00
_cell.angle_beta   90.00
_cell.angle_gamma   90.00
#
_symmetry.space_group_name_H-M   'P 1'
#
loop_
_entity.id
_entity.type
_entity.pdbx_description
1 polymer ?
#
loop_
_entity_poly.entity_id
_entity_poly.type
_entity_poly.pdbx_seq_one_letter_code
_entity_poly.pdbx_strand_id
1 'polypeptide(L)'
;MHATTIAVAAAFVIGVFASWTFIGAAAAVIFALVFIQKLLSGFFDGINDELGVEFITVPMILAGMIYGPMPAFLFGFFGLPFFECVRWAIKTPALSGGWPPIIPSPDVLVDAIVGAAAGILLIFIPIVWAGPICVIMKGIMAPIKDSLVYGVPPRPTIAINVLFNIFLFGALMFVVKL
;
A
#
# COMPACT_ATOMS: atom_id res chain seq x y z
N MET A 1 -18.58 17.42 10.57
CA MET A 1 -18.46 16.19 9.77
C MET A 1 -18.45 16.45 8.27
N HIS A 2 -19.40 17.22 7.70
CA HIS A 2 -19.47 17.46 6.25
C HIS A 2 -18.26 18.19 5.63
N ALA A 3 -17.69 19.21 6.29
CA ALA A 3 -16.57 19.98 5.75
C ALA A 3 -15.29 19.11 5.60
N THR A 4 -14.98 18.28 6.58
CA THR A 4 -13.83 17.37 6.54
C THR A 4 -13.99 16.31 5.43
N THR A 5 -15.19 15.75 5.28
CA THR A 5 -15.48 14.77 4.22
C THR A 5 -15.31 15.39 2.83
N ILE A 6 -15.81 16.61 2.63
CA ILE A 6 -15.65 17.34 1.37
C ILE A 6 -14.17 17.64 1.09
N ALA A 7 -13.41 18.07 2.11
CA ALA A 7 -11.98 18.35 1.97
C ALA A 7 -11.19 17.08 1.59
N VAL A 8 -11.48 15.94 2.22
CA VAL A 8 -10.84 14.66 1.89
C VAL A 8 -11.19 14.20 0.47
N ALA A 9 -12.46 14.30 0.07
CA ALA A 9 -12.88 13.96 -1.29
C ALA A 9 -12.23 14.87 -2.33
N ALA A 10 -12.16 16.19 -2.06
CA ALA A 10 -11.48 17.14 -2.94
C ALA A 10 -9.98 16.82 -3.06
N ALA A 11 -9.30 16.53 -1.94
CA ALA A 11 -7.90 16.14 -1.93
C ALA A 11 -7.65 14.87 -2.74
N PHE A 12 -8.56 13.89 -2.67
CA PHE A 12 -8.49 12.69 -3.50
C PHE A 12 -8.57 13.00 -5.00
N VAL A 13 -9.58 13.75 -5.42
CA VAL A 13 -9.78 14.10 -6.83
C VAL A 13 -8.61 14.90 -7.36
N ILE A 14 -8.18 15.92 -6.62
CA ILE A 14 -7.03 16.76 -6.98
C ILE A 14 -5.74 15.93 -7.07
N GLY A 15 -5.49 15.06 -6.10
CA GLY A 15 -4.31 14.21 -6.06
C GLY A 15 -4.26 13.21 -7.22
N VAL A 16 -5.38 12.54 -7.54
CA VAL A 16 -5.48 11.64 -8.69
C VAL A 16 -5.26 12.41 -9.99
N PHE A 17 -5.92 13.54 -10.16
CA PHE A 17 -5.78 14.37 -11.37
C PHE A 17 -4.35 14.91 -11.54
N ALA A 18 -3.75 15.42 -10.46
CA ALA A 18 -2.37 15.89 -10.48
C ALA A 18 -1.39 14.75 -10.82
N SER A 19 -1.55 13.60 -10.17
CA SER A 19 -0.70 12.43 -10.45
C SER A 19 -0.83 11.99 -11.91
N TRP A 20 -2.05 11.97 -12.45
CA TRP A 20 -2.28 11.65 -13.86
C TRP A 20 -1.60 12.65 -14.79
N THR A 21 -1.80 13.93 -14.54
CA THR A 21 -1.36 15.01 -15.44
C THR A 21 0.16 15.19 -15.47
N PHE A 22 0.78 15.12 -14.27
CA PHE A 22 2.21 15.42 -14.15
C PHE A 22 3.12 14.18 -14.21
N ILE A 23 2.62 13.00 -13.86
CA ILE A 23 3.44 11.78 -13.72
C ILE A 23 2.92 10.68 -14.64
N GLY A 24 1.60 10.54 -14.80
CA GLY A 24 0.97 9.55 -15.68
C GLY A 24 -0.05 8.64 -14.98
N ALA A 25 -0.70 7.80 -15.80
CA ALA A 25 -1.80 6.94 -15.36
C ALA A 25 -1.39 6.00 -14.20
N ALA A 26 -0.20 5.43 -14.26
CA ALA A 26 0.30 4.54 -13.22
C ALA A 26 0.41 5.23 -11.86
N ALA A 27 0.93 6.47 -11.82
CA ALA A 27 1.01 7.25 -10.59
C ALA A 27 -0.38 7.57 -10.03
N ALA A 28 -1.34 7.86 -10.89
CA ALA A 28 -2.72 8.11 -10.47
C ALA A 28 -3.35 6.87 -9.82
N VAL A 29 -3.13 5.68 -10.39
CA VAL A 29 -3.60 4.40 -9.84
C VAL A 29 -2.93 4.11 -8.49
N ILE A 30 -1.60 4.26 -8.41
CA ILE A 30 -0.84 4.06 -7.17
C ILE A 30 -1.35 5.03 -6.09
N PHE A 31 -1.46 6.32 -6.41
CA PHE A 31 -1.97 7.33 -5.49
C PHE A 31 -3.39 6.99 -5.01
N ALA A 32 -4.29 6.65 -5.94
CA ALA A 32 -5.69 6.34 -5.61
C ALA A 32 -5.79 5.16 -4.63
N LEU A 33 -5.10 4.06 -4.90
CA LEU A 33 -5.13 2.87 -4.04
C LEU A 33 -4.52 3.13 -2.65
N VAL A 34 -3.38 3.84 -2.61
CA VAL A 34 -2.74 4.22 -1.34
C VAL A 34 -3.63 5.18 -0.54
N PHE A 35 -4.23 6.17 -1.21
CA PHE A 35 -5.13 7.11 -0.58
C PHE A 35 -6.36 6.40 0.01
N ILE A 36 -6.98 5.51 -0.77
CA ILE A 36 -8.11 4.71 -0.31
C ILE A 36 -7.73 3.90 0.93
N GLN A 37 -6.65 3.12 0.86
CA GLN A 37 -6.23 2.29 1.98
C GLN A 37 -5.85 3.12 3.21
N LYS A 38 -5.07 4.19 3.06
CA LYS A 38 -4.50 4.93 4.19
C LYS A 38 -5.46 5.96 4.80
N LEU A 39 -6.28 6.64 4.02
CA LEU A 39 -7.20 7.67 4.51
C LEU A 39 -8.59 7.15 4.80
N LEU A 40 -9.04 6.15 4.05
CA LEU A 40 -10.33 5.50 4.28
C LEU A 40 -10.20 4.22 5.14
N SER A 41 -9.03 3.95 5.70
CA SER A 41 -8.73 2.73 6.44
C SER A 41 -9.67 2.43 7.60
N GLY A 42 -10.24 3.45 8.25
CA GLY A 42 -11.24 3.22 9.30
C GLY A 42 -12.49 2.47 8.80
N PHE A 43 -12.74 2.48 7.47
CA PHE A 43 -13.76 1.68 6.82
C PHE A 43 -13.21 0.33 6.34
N PHE A 44 -11.94 0.31 5.92
CA PHE A 44 -11.28 -0.87 5.34
C PHE A 44 -10.54 -1.73 6.36
N ASP A 45 -10.19 -1.21 7.54
CA ASP A 45 -9.46 -1.96 8.58
C ASP A 45 -10.28 -3.19 9.03
N GLY A 46 -11.61 -3.06 9.17
CA GLY A 46 -12.48 -4.21 9.44
C GLY A 46 -12.46 -5.24 8.31
N ILE A 47 -12.51 -4.78 7.06
CA ILE A 47 -12.46 -5.66 5.89
C ILE A 47 -11.10 -6.33 5.77
N ASN A 48 -10.01 -5.59 6.01
CA ASN A 48 -8.66 -6.15 5.99
C ASN A 48 -8.47 -7.20 7.09
N ASP A 49 -8.93 -6.92 8.29
CA ASP A 49 -8.81 -7.83 9.43
C ASP A 49 -9.69 -9.08 9.29
N GLU A 50 -10.91 -8.93 8.78
CA GLU A 50 -11.88 -10.01 8.67
C GLU A 50 -11.74 -10.80 7.36
N LEU A 51 -11.49 -10.12 6.24
CA LEU A 51 -11.44 -10.72 4.90
C LEU A 51 -10.02 -10.82 4.32
N GLY A 52 -9.03 -10.18 4.93
CA GLY A 52 -7.67 -10.15 4.41
C GLY A 52 -7.50 -9.34 3.13
N VAL A 53 -8.39 -8.38 2.86
CA VAL A 53 -8.32 -7.52 1.66
C VAL A 53 -7.49 -6.29 1.95
N GLU A 54 -6.42 -6.10 1.18
CA GLU A 54 -5.48 -4.99 1.34
C GLU A 54 -5.11 -4.38 -0.02
N PHE A 55 -5.06 -3.05 -0.10
CA PHE A 55 -4.76 -2.31 -1.33
C PHE A 55 -3.36 -1.68 -1.38
N ILE A 56 -2.48 -1.89 -0.38
CA ILE A 56 -1.13 -1.29 -0.35
C ILE A 56 -0.10 -2.11 -1.11
N THR A 57 -0.19 -3.43 -1.05
CA THR A 57 0.82 -4.34 -1.64
C THR A 57 1.04 -4.06 -3.13
N VAL A 58 -0.04 -4.01 -3.89
CA VAL A 58 0.04 -3.84 -5.35
C VAL A 58 0.57 -2.47 -5.77
N PRO A 59 0.11 -1.33 -5.21
CA PRO A 59 0.72 -0.03 -5.45
C PRO A 59 2.22 0.02 -5.19
N MET A 60 2.71 -0.63 -4.13
CA MET A 60 4.13 -0.67 -3.81
C MET A 60 4.92 -1.49 -4.85
N ILE A 61 4.39 -2.64 -5.27
CA ILE A 61 4.96 -3.44 -6.35
C ILE A 61 5.01 -2.63 -7.65
N LEU A 62 3.90 -2.00 -8.05
CA LEU A 62 3.84 -1.15 -9.25
C LEU A 62 4.83 0.02 -9.17
N ALA A 63 4.95 0.67 -8.01
CA ALA A 63 5.92 1.73 -7.82
C ALA A 63 7.36 1.24 -8.07
N GLY A 64 7.71 0.06 -7.56
CA GLY A 64 9.01 -0.55 -7.80
C GLY A 64 9.25 -0.90 -9.26
N MET A 65 8.25 -1.45 -9.92
CA MET A 65 8.35 -1.87 -11.32
C MET A 65 8.44 -0.70 -12.30
N ILE A 66 7.76 0.40 -12.03
CA ILE A 66 7.65 1.54 -12.95
C ILE A 66 8.73 2.58 -12.68
N TYR A 67 8.98 2.90 -11.42
CA TYR A 67 9.89 3.97 -11.03
C TYR A 67 11.23 3.48 -10.51
N GLY A 68 11.38 2.16 -10.32
CA GLY A 68 12.59 1.52 -9.83
C GLY A 68 12.63 1.33 -8.31
N PRO A 69 13.64 0.58 -7.82
CA PRO A 69 13.69 0.13 -6.42
C PRO A 69 13.85 1.27 -5.41
N MET A 70 14.70 2.27 -5.70
CA MET A 70 14.96 3.36 -4.77
C MET A 70 13.75 4.30 -4.61
N PRO A 71 13.10 4.80 -5.68
CA PRO A 71 11.86 5.58 -5.55
C PRO A 71 10.76 4.83 -4.82
N ALA A 72 10.57 3.53 -5.09
CA ALA A 72 9.57 2.73 -4.39
C ALA A 72 9.89 2.59 -2.89
N PHE A 73 11.16 2.33 -2.54
CA PHE A 73 11.57 2.28 -1.14
C PHE A 73 11.31 3.62 -0.43
N LEU A 74 11.72 4.74 -1.02
CA LEU A 74 11.51 6.06 -0.43
C LEU A 74 10.02 6.41 -0.32
N PHE A 75 9.23 6.05 -1.32
CA PHE A 75 7.78 6.24 -1.27
C PHE A 75 7.15 5.40 -0.15
N GLY A 76 7.52 4.13 -0.01
CA GLY A 76 7.08 3.29 1.09
C GLY A 76 7.51 3.85 2.44
N PHE A 77 8.79 4.18 2.59
CA PHE A 77 9.37 4.57 3.87
C PHE A 77 8.92 5.96 4.36
N PHE A 78 8.72 6.92 3.47
CA PHE A 78 8.31 8.30 3.81
C PHE A 78 6.89 8.63 3.37
N GLY A 79 6.46 8.18 2.19
CA GLY A 79 5.15 8.50 1.64
C GLY A 79 4.01 7.84 2.41
N LEU A 80 4.13 6.56 2.76
CA LEU A 80 3.08 5.89 3.54
C LEU A 80 2.92 6.51 4.94
N PRO A 81 4.00 6.79 5.72
CA PRO A 81 3.88 7.53 6.97
C PRO A 81 3.29 8.93 6.80
N PHE A 82 3.58 9.63 5.70
CA PHE A 82 2.96 10.91 5.42
C PHE A 82 1.42 10.80 5.35
N PHE A 83 0.89 9.81 4.64
CA PHE A 83 -0.56 9.55 4.61
C PHE A 83 -1.11 9.19 5.99
N GLU A 84 -0.35 8.46 6.81
CA GLU A 84 -0.73 8.17 8.21
C GLU A 84 -0.79 9.47 9.04
N CYS A 85 0.16 10.38 8.89
CA CYS A 85 0.13 11.68 9.56
C CYS A 85 -1.10 12.50 9.13
N VAL A 86 -1.43 12.51 7.84
CA VAL A 86 -2.64 13.18 7.34
C VAL A 86 -3.90 12.54 7.94
N ARG A 87 -3.98 11.22 7.98
CA ARG A 87 -5.07 10.49 8.63
C ARG A 87 -5.21 10.87 10.10
N TRP A 88 -4.08 10.89 10.81
CA TRP A 88 -4.06 11.22 12.24
C TRP A 88 -4.50 12.67 12.51
N ALA A 89 -4.11 13.61 11.65
CA ALA A 89 -4.52 15.02 11.75
C ALA A 89 -6.03 15.22 11.51
N ILE A 90 -6.65 14.36 10.69
CA ILE A 90 -8.08 14.42 10.35
C ILE A 90 -8.94 13.68 11.38
N LYS A 91 -8.45 12.57 11.92
CA LYS A 91 -9.13 11.80 12.97
C LYS A 91 -8.71 12.32 14.35
N THR A 92 -9.68 12.42 15.26
CA THR A 92 -9.40 12.77 16.65
C THR A 92 -8.45 11.76 17.29
N PRO A 93 -7.53 12.19 18.18
CA PRO A 93 -6.51 11.33 18.79
C PRO A 93 -7.04 10.07 19.48
N ALA A 94 -8.28 10.10 19.94
CA ALA A 94 -8.94 8.97 20.64
C ALA A 94 -9.12 7.71 19.77
N LEU A 95 -9.00 7.81 18.43
CA LEU A 95 -9.17 6.69 17.49
C LEU A 95 -7.84 6.19 16.91
N SER A 96 -6.73 6.83 17.25
CA SER A 96 -5.39 6.48 16.76
C SER A 96 -4.62 5.61 17.79
N GLY A 97 -5.23 4.51 18.24
CA GLY A 97 -4.47 3.50 18.97
C GLY A 97 -3.40 2.93 18.03
N GLY A 98 -2.12 3.22 18.26
CA GLY A 98 -1.10 2.64 17.41
C GLY A 98 0.25 3.35 17.44
N TRP A 99 1.08 2.97 16.50
CA TRP A 99 2.43 3.47 16.29
C TRP A 99 2.43 4.97 15.98
N PRO A 100 3.37 5.77 16.54
CA PRO A 100 3.46 7.20 16.22
C PRO A 100 3.59 7.41 14.70
N PRO A 101 2.74 8.24 14.05
CA PRO A 101 2.68 8.32 12.59
C PRO A 101 3.95 8.88 11.94
N ILE A 102 4.78 9.58 12.72
CA ILE A 102 6.06 10.15 12.24
C ILE A 102 7.15 9.09 12.08
N ILE A 103 7.04 7.98 12.82
CA ILE A 103 8.02 6.89 12.77
C ILE A 103 7.49 5.81 11.83
N PRO A 104 8.24 5.40 10.80
CA PRO A 104 7.82 4.30 9.94
C PRO A 104 7.55 3.04 10.77
N SER A 105 6.32 2.54 10.70
CA SER A 105 5.95 1.29 11.37
C SER A 105 6.63 0.09 10.71
N PRO A 106 6.77 -1.04 11.41
CA PRO A 106 7.27 -2.27 10.80
C PRO A 106 6.47 -2.72 9.57
N ASP A 107 5.16 -2.42 9.50
CA ASP A 107 4.33 -2.68 8.31
C ASP A 107 4.78 -1.88 7.11
N VAL A 108 5.00 -0.59 7.31
CA VAL A 108 5.51 0.34 6.28
C VAL A 108 6.87 -0.10 5.77
N LEU A 109 7.74 -0.61 6.66
CA LEU A 109 9.05 -1.13 6.27
C LEU A 109 8.92 -2.37 5.37
N VAL A 110 8.03 -3.30 5.70
CA VAL A 110 7.76 -4.47 4.84
C VAL A 110 7.27 -4.02 3.47
N ASP A 111 6.34 -3.06 3.40
CA ASP A 111 5.83 -2.52 2.15
C ASP A 111 6.93 -1.85 1.31
N ALA A 112 7.79 -1.06 1.94
CA ALA A 112 8.93 -0.42 1.28
C ALA A 112 9.92 -1.44 0.70
N ILE A 113 10.24 -2.50 1.47
CA ILE A 113 11.13 -3.59 1.02
C ILE A 113 10.49 -4.34 -0.16
N VAL A 114 9.21 -4.65 -0.10
CA VAL A 114 8.49 -5.35 -1.18
C VAL A 114 8.49 -4.51 -2.46
N GLY A 115 8.24 -3.19 -2.35
CA GLY A 115 8.31 -2.28 -3.47
C GLY A 115 9.71 -2.23 -4.10
N ALA A 116 10.75 -2.12 -3.29
CA ALA A 116 12.13 -2.14 -3.79
C ALA A 116 12.50 -3.48 -4.46
N ALA A 117 12.11 -4.59 -3.84
CA ALA A 117 12.34 -5.93 -4.38
C ALA A 117 11.67 -6.12 -5.74
N ALA A 118 10.47 -5.57 -5.96
CA ALA A 118 9.79 -5.62 -7.25
C ALA A 118 10.61 -4.97 -8.36
N GLY A 119 11.20 -3.80 -8.10
CA GLY A 119 12.08 -3.13 -9.05
C GLY A 119 13.37 -3.89 -9.34
N ILE A 120 13.93 -4.57 -8.32
CA ILE A 120 15.12 -5.40 -8.49
C ILE A 120 14.80 -6.67 -9.28
N LEU A 121 13.70 -7.35 -8.95
CA LEU A 121 13.31 -8.60 -9.60
C LEU A 121 13.06 -8.42 -11.10
N LEU A 122 12.56 -7.28 -11.54
CA LEU A 122 12.37 -6.99 -12.97
C LEU A 122 13.67 -7.03 -13.79
N ILE A 123 14.83 -6.89 -13.16
CA ILE A 123 16.13 -7.02 -13.85
C ILE A 123 16.38 -8.48 -14.26
N PHE A 124 15.81 -9.44 -13.53
CA PHE A 124 16.13 -10.85 -13.67
C PHE A 124 14.98 -11.69 -14.24
N ILE A 125 13.73 -11.27 -14.02
CA ILE A 125 12.56 -12.07 -14.39
C ILE A 125 11.45 -11.19 -15.01
N PRO A 126 10.64 -11.78 -15.92
CA PRO A 126 9.51 -11.08 -16.53
C PRO A 126 8.51 -10.56 -15.50
N ILE A 127 7.88 -9.43 -15.82
CA ILE A 127 6.91 -8.73 -14.98
C ILE A 127 5.77 -9.62 -14.49
N VAL A 128 5.30 -10.55 -15.34
CA VAL A 128 4.21 -11.49 -15.03
C VAL A 128 4.54 -12.37 -13.83
N TRP A 129 5.81 -12.66 -13.59
CA TRP A 129 6.26 -13.47 -12.45
C TRP A 129 6.75 -12.61 -11.29
N ALA A 130 7.38 -11.45 -11.57
CA ALA A 130 7.92 -10.58 -10.54
C ALA A 130 6.84 -10.09 -9.58
N GLY A 131 5.66 -9.70 -10.08
CA GLY A 131 4.55 -9.24 -9.25
C GLY A 131 4.03 -10.30 -8.28
N PRO A 132 3.58 -11.47 -8.77
CA PRO A 132 3.14 -12.57 -7.89
C PRO A 132 4.20 -13.01 -6.87
N ILE A 133 5.48 -13.06 -7.25
CA ILE A 133 6.57 -13.39 -6.31
C ILE A 133 6.66 -12.34 -5.19
N CYS A 134 6.56 -11.05 -5.51
CA CYS A 134 6.55 -9.98 -4.49
C CYS A 134 5.32 -10.06 -3.59
N VAL A 135 4.14 -10.40 -4.12
CA VAL A 135 2.93 -10.62 -3.31
C VAL A 135 3.15 -11.78 -2.33
N ILE A 136 3.68 -12.91 -2.81
CA ILE A 136 4.00 -14.07 -1.96
C ILE A 136 5.06 -13.69 -0.92
N MET A 137 6.09 -12.96 -1.31
CA MET A 137 7.13 -12.49 -0.40
C MET A 137 6.54 -11.66 0.75
N LYS A 138 5.62 -10.72 0.46
CA LYS A 138 4.90 -9.99 1.50
C LYS A 138 4.06 -10.93 2.36
N GLY A 139 3.34 -11.87 1.75
CA GLY A 139 2.54 -12.87 2.46
C GLY A 139 3.35 -13.70 3.45
N ILE A 140 4.66 -13.85 3.24
CA ILE A 140 5.58 -14.53 4.17
C ILE A 140 6.14 -13.54 5.20
N MET A 141 6.56 -12.35 4.76
CA MET A 141 7.21 -11.37 5.64
C MET A 141 6.26 -10.77 6.68
N ALA A 142 5.01 -10.48 6.31
CA ALA A 142 4.04 -9.87 7.20
C ALA A 142 3.77 -10.72 8.46
N PRO A 143 3.42 -12.02 8.36
CA PRO A 143 3.21 -12.85 9.55
C PRO A 143 4.48 -13.06 10.38
N ILE A 144 5.66 -13.14 9.76
CA ILE A 144 6.92 -13.23 10.49
C ILE A 144 7.12 -11.96 11.32
N LYS A 145 6.92 -10.79 10.71
CA LYS A 145 6.95 -9.50 11.40
C LYS A 145 5.92 -9.44 12.54
N ASP A 146 4.68 -9.84 12.31
CA ASP A 146 3.61 -9.83 13.33
C ASP A 146 3.98 -10.69 14.52
N SER A 147 4.53 -11.87 14.29
CA SER A 147 4.99 -12.75 15.36
C SER A 147 6.19 -12.20 16.13
N LEU A 148 7.17 -11.62 15.43
CA LEU A 148 8.41 -11.12 16.04
C LEU A 148 8.22 -9.78 16.77
N VAL A 149 7.44 -8.86 16.20
CA VAL A 149 7.30 -7.49 16.71
C VAL A 149 6.14 -7.37 17.69
N TYR A 150 5.02 -8.00 17.36
CA TYR A 150 3.79 -7.84 18.13
C TYR A 150 3.40 -9.09 18.95
N GLY A 151 4.11 -10.21 18.78
CA GLY A 151 3.77 -11.47 19.44
C GLY A 151 2.42 -12.06 19.01
N VAL A 152 1.93 -11.65 17.83
CA VAL A 152 0.63 -12.08 17.31
C VAL A 152 0.81 -13.29 16.39
N PRO A 153 -0.01 -14.36 16.54
CA PRO A 153 0.06 -15.50 15.64
C PRO A 153 -0.35 -15.12 14.21
N PRO A 154 0.14 -15.87 13.19
CA PRO A 154 -0.24 -15.65 11.81
C PRO A 154 -1.75 -15.67 11.62
N ARG A 155 -2.29 -14.69 10.90
CA ARG A 155 -3.73 -14.60 10.63
C ARG A 155 -4.14 -15.65 9.59
N PRO A 156 -5.30 -16.31 9.75
CA PRO A 156 -5.79 -17.28 8.76
C PRO A 156 -6.11 -16.65 7.40
N THR A 157 -6.32 -15.34 7.35
CA THR A 157 -6.67 -14.56 6.16
C THR A 157 -5.49 -14.27 5.23
N ILE A 158 -4.26 -14.66 5.58
CA ILE A 158 -3.06 -14.42 4.75
C ILE A 158 -3.21 -15.01 3.34
N ALA A 159 -3.74 -16.22 3.22
CA ALA A 159 -3.95 -16.85 1.92
C ALA A 159 -4.92 -16.05 1.04
N ILE A 160 -5.99 -15.52 1.64
CA ILE A 160 -6.98 -14.68 0.94
C ILE A 160 -6.31 -13.38 0.49
N ASN A 161 -5.49 -12.75 1.36
CA ASN A 161 -4.74 -11.55 1.02
C ASN A 161 -3.80 -11.77 -0.17
N VAL A 162 -3.04 -12.87 -0.16
CA VAL A 162 -2.14 -13.22 -1.26
C VAL A 162 -2.90 -13.42 -2.56
N LEU A 163 -3.98 -14.20 -2.55
CA LEU A 163 -4.81 -14.44 -3.75
C LEU A 163 -5.43 -13.16 -4.27
N PHE A 164 -6.00 -12.33 -3.38
CA PHE A 164 -6.57 -11.03 -3.74
C PHE A 164 -5.54 -10.12 -4.42
N ASN A 165 -4.34 -10.00 -3.85
CA ASN A 165 -3.30 -9.13 -4.40
C ASN A 165 -2.71 -9.67 -5.71
N ILE A 166 -2.63 -11.00 -5.91
CA ILE A 166 -2.25 -11.57 -7.22
C ILE A 166 -3.30 -11.21 -8.27
N PHE A 167 -4.59 -11.36 -7.94
CA PHE A 167 -5.67 -11.00 -8.86
C PHE A 167 -5.69 -9.50 -9.17
N LEU A 168 -5.57 -8.65 -8.12
CA LEU A 168 -5.52 -7.19 -8.27
C LEU A 168 -4.32 -6.76 -9.12
N PHE A 169 -3.14 -7.34 -8.90
CA PHE A 169 -1.96 -7.08 -9.71
C PHE A 169 -2.22 -7.43 -11.20
N GLY A 170 -2.75 -8.62 -11.48
CA GLY A 170 -3.10 -9.04 -12.83
C GLY A 170 -4.08 -8.08 -13.50
N ALA A 171 -5.15 -7.68 -12.79
CA ALA A 171 -6.13 -6.73 -13.31
C ALA A 171 -5.51 -5.36 -13.63
N LEU A 172 -4.65 -4.85 -12.76
CA LEU A 172 -4.02 -3.54 -12.95
C LEU A 172 -2.96 -3.52 -14.04
N MET A 173 -2.30 -4.63 -14.34
CA MET A 173 -1.39 -4.73 -15.48
C MET A 173 -2.05 -4.35 -16.80
N PHE A 174 -3.33 -4.73 -17.00
CA PHE A 174 -4.09 -4.33 -18.18
C PHE A 174 -4.41 -2.83 -18.19
N VAL A 175 -4.67 -2.23 -17.02
CA VAL A 175 -5.02 -0.79 -16.91
C VAL A 175 -3.79 0.08 -17.11
N VAL A 176 -2.66 -0.31 -16.51
CA VAL A 176 -1.42 0.48 -16.54
C VAL A 176 -0.60 0.22 -17.81
N LYS A 177 -0.96 -0.79 -18.60
CA LYS A 177 -0.27 -1.19 -19.85
C LYS A 177 1.23 -1.46 -19.64
N LEU A 178 1.54 -2.19 -18.58
CA LEU A 178 2.90 -2.66 -18.26
C LEU A 178 3.33 -3.82 -19.14
#